data_7947c03fa7d00accab756d47757fcb6e
#
_entry.id   7947c03fa7d00accab756d47757fcb6e
#
_cell.length_a   1.000
_cell.length_b   1.000
_cell.length_c   1.000
_cell.angle_alpha   90.00
_cell.angle_beta   90.00
_cell.angle_gamma   90.00
#
_symmetry.space_group_name_H-M   'P 1'
#
loop_
_entity.id
_entity.type
_entity.pdbx_description
1 polymer ?
#
loop_
_entity_poly.entity_id
_entity_poly.type
_entity_poly.pdbx_seq_one_letter_code
_entity_poly.pdbx_strand_id
1 'polypeptide(L)'
;HRIKTTVSHVSVGDKLDPEKYDIYFFGGGQDRQQVIVSHDLQSKAKNLKAVIARGSPLLSICGGYQLLQNYFKTLDGTEIRGIGLFDAHTLGSTTRMIQNLHIKLNDEVSHQVKSVYRTTELSIYPTDLIGFENHSGKTYLGKSLKPLGKVIRGAGNNGEDKTEGAIYKNAFGCYLHGSLLPKNPHFADYLISKALERRYGKIKLKPLDDSIEWQAHKSAIERTRSQS
;
A
#
# COMPACT_ATOMS: atom_id res chain seq x y z
N HIS A 1 -4.03 18.56 8.99
CA HIS A 1 -4.38 18.27 10.40
C HIS A 1 -3.43 18.95 11.40
N ARG A 2 -2.40 19.67 10.96
CA ARG A 2 -1.39 20.35 11.81
C ARG A 2 -0.74 19.41 12.83
N ILE A 3 -0.53 18.15 12.46
CA ILE A 3 0.17 17.15 13.29
C ILE A 3 1.67 17.35 13.12
N LYS A 4 2.39 17.55 14.21
CA LYS A 4 3.85 17.61 14.18
C LYS A 4 4.39 16.21 13.92
N THR A 5 5.16 16.05 12.86
CA THR A 5 5.73 14.76 12.44
C THR A 5 7.24 14.84 12.33
N THR A 6 7.89 13.71 12.58
CA THR A 6 9.32 13.52 12.30
C THR A 6 9.46 12.36 11.32
N VAL A 7 10.13 12.61 10.20
CA VAL A 7 10.46 11.58 9.22
C VAL A 7 11.86 11.07 9.49
N SER A 8 12.01 9.76 9.59
CA SER A 8 13.31 9.09 9.74
C SER A 8 13.49 8.06 8.64
N HIS A 9 14.70 7.96 8.12
CA HIS A 9 15.08 6.93 7.18
C HIS A 9 15.71 5.75 7.94
N VAL A 10 15.40 4.53 7.50
CA VAL A 10 16.05 3.29 7.94
C VAL A 10 16.73 2.70 6.72
N SER A 11 18.02 2.87 6.62
CA SER A 11 18.84 2.42 5.51
C SER A 11 19.34 0.98 5.68
N VAL A 12 19.98 0.45 4.65
CA VAL A 12 20.71 -0.82 4.74
C VAL A 12 21.80 -0.71 5.82
N GLY A 13 21.87 -1.68 6.71
CA GLY A 13 22.78 -1.69 7.87
C GLY A 13 22.24 -1.03 9.14
N ASP A 14 21.20 -0.17 9.05
CA ASP A 14 20.61 0.45 10.22
C ASP A 14 19.79 -0.55 11.04
N LYS A 15 19.70 -0.31 12.34
CA LYS A 15 18.79 -1.05 13.21
C LYS A 15 17.39 -0.47 13.14
N LEU A 16 16.39 -1.34 13.02
CA LEU A 16 14.99 -0.94 13.16
C LEU A 16 14.57 -1.04 14.63
N ASP A 17 14.38 0.13 15.27
CA ASP A 17 13.78 0.21 16.60
C ASP A 17 12.25 0.18 16.46
N PRO A 18 11.58 -0.89 16.94
CA PRO A 18 10.15 -1.07 16.75
C PRO A 18 9.26 -0.09 17.56
N GLU A 19 9.81 0.55 18.57
CA GLU A 19 9.03 1.48 19.43
C GLU A 19 9.14 2.95 18.98
N LYS A 20 10.04 3.22 18.03
CA LYS A 20 10.34 4.60 17.62
C LYS A 20 9.33 5.20 16.66
N TYR A 21 8.63 4.38 15.86
CA TYR A 21 7.85 4.84 14.72
C TYR A 21 6.37 4.50 14.85
N ASP A 22 5.52 5.43 14.45
CA ASP A 22 4.06 5.28 14.52
C ASP A 22 3.46 4.78 13.21
N ILE A 23 4.14 5.05 12.07
CA ILE A 23 3.75 4.63 10.73
C ILE A 23 4.98 4.21 9.94
N TYR A 24 4.85 3.23 9.09
CA TYR A 24 5.92 2.70 8.24
C TYR A 24 5.57 2.89 6.77
N PHE A 25 6.55 3.32 5.99
CA PHE A 25 6.44 3.38 4.54
C PHE A 25 7.59 2.63 3.90
N PHE A 26 7.29 1.76 2.93
CA PHE A 26 8.29 1.01 2.20
C PHE A 26 8.06 1.20 0.69
N GLY A 27 8.88 2.04 0.06
CA GLY A 27 8.80 2.38 -1.35
C GLY A 27 9.24 1.26 -2.29
N GLY A 28 9.07 1.50 -3.58
CA GLY A 28 9.55 0.61 -4.63
C GLY A 28 11.07 0.72 -4.85
N GLY A 29 11.59 -0.19 -5.67
CA GLY A 29 12.99 -0.23 -6.09
C GLY A 29 13.17 -1.16 -7.29
N GLN A 30 14.31 -1.05 -7.97
CA GLN A 30 14.68 -1.95 -9.06
C GLN A 30 15.17 -3.30 -8.51
N ASP A 31 15.03 -4.38 -9.28
CA ASP A 31 15.35 -5.76 -8.87
C ASP A 31 16.76 -5.89 -8.25
N ARG A 32 17.75 -5.23 -8.87
CA ARG A 32 19.13 -5.26 -8.38
C ARG A 32 19.29 -4.71 -6.96
N GLN A 33 18.58 -3.64 -6.63
CA GLN A 33 18.54 -3.06 -5.29
C GLN A 33 17.70 -3.90 -4.33
N GLN A 34 16.65 -4.55 -4.84
CA GLN A 34 15.82 -5.43 -4.04
C GLN A 34 16.61 -6.60 -3.44
N VAL A 35 17.60 -7.17 -4.14
CA VAL A 35 18.47 -8.22 -3.59
C VAL A 35 19.20 -7.75 -2.34
N ILE A 36 19.83 -6.56 -2.41
CA ILE A 36 20.57 -5.99 -1.28
C ILE A 36 19.65 -5.70 -0.11
N VAL A 37 18.52 -5.05 -0.40
CA VAL A 37 17.52 -4.70 0.62
C VAL A 37 16.88 -5.95 1.22
N SER A 38 16.65 -7.01 0.43
CA SER A 38 16.11 -8.29 0.91
C SER A 38 16.99 -8.90 2.01
N HIS A 39 18.31 -8.96 1.79
CA HIS A 39 19.24 -9.48 2.79
C HIS A 39 19.19 -8.68 4.10
N ASP A 40 19.24 -7.35 4.00
CA ASP A 40 19.17 -6.46 5.16
C ASP A 40 17.83 -6.58 5.89
N LEU A 41 16.74 -6.67 5.14
CA LEU A 41 15.38 -6.75 5.68
C LEU A 41 15.14 -8.02 6.50
N GLN A 42 15.86 -9.15 6.20
CA GLN A 42 15.75 -10.36 7.02
C GLN A 42 16.15 -10.09 8.49
N SER A 43 17.17 -9.27 8.71
CA SER A 43 17.60 -8.88 10.06
C SER A 43 16.56 -8.05 10.81
N LYS A 44 15.75 -7.30 10.09
CA LYS A 44 14.70 -6.41 10.60
C LYS A 44 13.31 -7.08 10.68
N ALA A 45 13.16 -8.25 10.05
CA ALA A 45 11.88 -8.92 9.85
C ALA A 45 11.12 -9.17 11.15
N LYS A 46 11.79 -9.67 12.19
CA LYS A 46 11.18 -9.95 13.51
C LYS A 46 10.57 -8.68 14.10
N ASN A 47 11.31 -7.58 14.10
CA ASN A 47 10.86 -6.30 14.66
C ASN A 47 9.71 -5.72 13.83
N LEU A 48 9.83 -5.70 12.50
CA LEU A 48 8.78 -5.19 11.62
C LEU A 48 7.48 -5.99 11.76
N LYS A 49 7.55 -7.32 11.73
CA LYS A 49 6.39 -8.19 11.95
C LYS A 49 5.73 -7.93 13.30
N ALA A 50 6.54 -7.77 14.35
CA ALA A 50 6.04 -7.53 15.70
C ALA A 50 5.26 -6.21 15.80
N VAL A 51 5.75 -5.11 15.21
CA VAL A 51 5.03 -3.82 15.25
C VAL A 51 3.75 -3.84 14.44
N ILE A 52 3.76 -4.50 13.27
CA ILE A 52 2.55 -4.67 12.48
C ILE A 52 1.54 -5.57 13.21
N ALA A 53 2.00 -6.63 13.85
CA ALA A 53 1.14 -7.48 14.66
C ALA A 53 0.44 -6.71 15.80
N ARG A 54 1.08 -5.66 16.35
CA ARG A 54 0.53 -4.76 17.36
C ARG A 54 -0.30 -3.61 16.77
N GLY A 55 -0.53 -3.59 15.46
CA GLY A 55 -1.45 -2.67 14.79
C GLY A 55 -0.81 -1.40 14.21
N SER A 56 0.52 -1.29 14.15
CA SER A 56 1.16 -0.17 13.45
C SER A 56 0.76 -0.17 11.97
N PRO A 57 0.35 0.97 11.40
CA PRO A 57 0.09 1.05 9.97
C PRO A 57 1.38 1.00 9.16
N LEU A 58 1.32 0.28 8.04
CA LEU A 58 2.39 0.20 7.06
C LEU A 58 1.78 0.31 5.66
N LEU A 59 2.40 1.13 4.82
CA LEU A 59 2.13 1.17 3.38
C LEU A 59 3.38 0.74 2.62
N SER A 60 3.25 -0.27 1.76
CA SER A 60 4.33 -0.74 0.89
C SER A 60 3.93 -0.71 -0.58
N ILE A 61 4.82 -0.19 -1.42
CA ILE A 61 4.55 0.03 -2.84
C ILE A 61 5.53 -0.77 -3.69
N CYS A 62 5.01 -1.48 -4.71
CA CYS A 62 5.78 -2.15 -5.75
C CYS A 62 6.88 -3.08 -5.19
N GLY A 63 8.17 -2.79 -5.40
CA GLY A 63 9.28 -3.57 -4.85
C GLY A 63 9.22 -3.73 -3.32
N GLY A 64 8.78 -2.70 -2.59
CA GLY A 64 8.53 -2.80 -1.15
C GLY A 64 7.42 -3.80 -0.82
N TYR A 65 6.35 -3.82 -1.61
CA TYR A 65 5.28 -4.82 -1.47
C TYR A 65 5.79 -6.23 -1.73
N GLN A 66 6.62 -6.42 -2.79
CA GLN A 66 7.22 -7.72 -3.14
C GLN A 66 8.13 -8.26 -2.03
N LEU A 67 8.98 -7.41 -1.44
CA LEU A 67 9.90 -7.81 -0.37
C LEU A 67 9.22 -8.13 0.97
N LEU A 68 7.99 -7.70 1.16
CA LEU A 68 7.18 -8.06 2.34
C LEU A 68 6.40 -9.37 2.16
N GLN A 69 6.38 -9.95 0.95
CA GLN A 69 5.80 -11.26 0.65
C GLN A 69 6.73 -12.41 1.06
N ASN A 70 6.40 -13.65 0.67
CA ASN A 70 7.24 -14.82 0.91
C ASN A 70 8.50 -14.77 0.04
N TYR A 71 8.33 -14.49 -1.25
CA TYR A 71 9.43 -14.35 -2.22
C TYR A 71 8.98 -13.60 -3.49
N PHE A 72 9.95 -13.08 -4.21
CA PHE A 72 9.82 -12.64 -5.60
C PHE A 72 10.79 -13.45 -6.46
N LYS A 73 10.26 -14.20 -7.43
CA LYS A 73 11.06 -14.93 -8.42
C LYS A 73 11.11 -14.12 -9.70
N THR A 74 12.29 -13.63 -10.05
CA THR A 74 12.54 -12.82 -11.24
C THR A 74 12.39 -13.67 -12.54
N LEU A 75 12.37 -13.01 -13.68
CA LEU A 75 12.17 -13.68 -14.98
C LEU A 75 13.34 -14.64 -15.32
N ASP A 76 14.55 -14.33 -14.90
CA ASP A 76 15.74 -15.19 -15.07
C ASP A 76 15.81 -16.36 -14.06
N GLY A 77 14.81 -16.48 -13.18
CA GLY A 77 14.71 -17.54 -12.20
C GLY A 77 15.35 -17.25 -10.84
N THR A 78 15.99 -16.09 -10.68
CA THR A 78 16.54 -15.66 -9.38
C THR A 78 15.41 -15.49 -8.37
N GLU A 79 15.54 -16.12 -7.19
CA GLU A 79 14.58 -15.94 -6.10
C GLU A 79 15.09 -14.95 -5.07
N ILE A 80 14.34 -13.87 -4.92
CA ILE A 80 14.58 -12.83 -3.93
C ILE A 80 13.66 -13.12 -2.74
N ARG A 81 14.24 -13.52 -1.62
CA ARG A 81 13.51 -13.88 -0.43
C ARG A 81 12.88 -12.67 0.24
N GLY A 82 11.56 -12.69 0.41
CA GLY A 82 10.83 -11.72 1.22
C GLY A 82 10.82 -12.08 2.70
N ILE A 83 10.14 -11.28 3.52
CA ILE A 83 10.04 -11.56 4.96
C ILE A 83 8.76 -12.32 5.33
N GLY A 84 7.85 -12.58 4.40
CA GLY A 84 6.60 -13.29 4.67
C GLY A 84 5.68 -12.56 5.65
N LEU A 85 5.57 -11.23 5.53
CA LEU A 85 4.54 -10.47 6.22
C LEU A 85 3.18 -10.67 5.55
N PHE A 86 3.17 -10.65 4.21
CA PHE A 86 2.03 -11.02 3.39
C PHE A 86 2.20 -12.48 2.92
N ASP A 87 1.19 -13.31 3.12
CA ASP A 87 1.12 -14.64 2.53
C ASP A 87 0.83 -14.53 1.04
N ALA A 88 1.86 -14.18 0.29
CA ALA A 88 1.82 -13.95 -1.14
C ALA A 88 3.19 -14.23 -1.76
N HIS A 89 3.23 -14.32 -3.08
CA HIS A 89 4.49 -14.37 -3.83
C HIS A 89 4.34 -13.66 -5.17
N THR A 90 5.46 -13.23 -5.73
CA THR A 90 5.49 -12.58 -7.04
C THR A 90 6.34 -13.39 -8.02
N LEU A 91 5.86 -13.53 -9.24
CA LEU A 91 6.57 -14.11 -10.36
C LEU A 91 6.86 -13.04 -11.42
N GLY A 92 8.10 -12.94 -11.86
CA GLY A 92 8.49 -12.08 -12.96
C GLY A 92 7.81 -12.52 -14.27
N SER A 93 7.41 -11.56 -15.09
CA SER A 93 6.82 -11.84 -16.41
C SER A 93 7.38 -10.92 -17.48
N THR A 94 7.22 -11.32 -18.75
CA THR A 94 7.56 -10.50 -19.92
C THR A 94 6.52 -9.41 -20.19
N THR A 95 5.32 -9.55 -19.64
CA THR A 95 4.25 -8.57 -19.78
C THR A 95 4.47 -7.44 -18.77
N ARG A 96 4.59 -6.21 -19.27
CA ARG A 96 4.69 -5.03 -18.44
C ARG A 96 3.35 -4.33 -18.31
N MET A 97 2.89 -4.15 -17.10
CA MET A 97 1.65 -3.48 -16.75
C MET A 97 1.96 -2.01 -16.42
N ILE A 98 1.64 -1.11 -17.38
CA ILE A 98 1.88 0.35 -17.26
C ILE A 98 0.61 1.06 -17.67
N GLN A 99 -0.17 1.51 -16.71
CA GLN A 99 -1.43 2.22 -16.96
C GLN A 99 -1.98 2.86 -15.68
N ASN A 100 -3.05 3.63 -15.82
CA ASN A 100 -3.81 4.05 -14.65
C ASN A 100 -4.53 2.84 -14.04
N LEU A 101 -4.48 2.73 -12.73
CA LEU A 101 -5.09 1.65 -11.97
C LEU A 101 -6.18 2.19 -11.07
N HIS A 102 -7.40 1.72 -11.27
CA HIS A 102 -8.59 2.07 -10.50
C HIS A 102 -9.14 0.82 -9.81
N ILE A 103 -9.26 0.87 -8.51
CA ILE A 103 -9.76 -0.24 -7.70
C ILE A 103 -10.90 0.21 -6.79
N LYS A 104 -11.81 -0.70 -6.52
CA LYS A 104 -12.76 -0.61 -5.41
C LYS A 104 -12.11 -1.23 -4.18
N LEU A 105 -12.02 -0.47 -3.09
CA LEU A 105 -11.49 -0.95 -1.81
C LEU A 105 -12.24 -2.18 -1.31
N ASN A 106 -11.54 -3.06 -0.63
CA ASN A 106 -12.12 -4.13 0.16
C ASN A 106 -13.17 -3.57 1.14
N ASP A 107 -14.29 -4.27 1.31
CA ASP A 107 -15.43 -3.76 2.07
C ASP A 107 -15.07 -3.44 3.54
N GLU A 108 -14.22 -4.24 4.17
CA GLU A 108 -13.76 -4.00 5.54
C GLU A 108 -12.96 -2.71 5.67
N VAL A 109 -11.99 -2.49 4.76
CA VAL A 109 -11.19 -1.25 4.72
C VAL A 109 -12.08 -0.07 4.35
N SER A 110 -12.95 -0.23 3.37
CA SER A 110 -13.92 0.80 2.95
C SER A 110 -14.77 1.27 4.13
N HIS A 111 -15.26 0.34 4.93
CA HIS A 111 -16.06 0.66 6.11
C HIS A 111 -15.26 1.45 7.16
N GLN A 112 -14.03 1.03 7.41
CA GLN A 112 -13.13 1.71 8.34
C GLN A 112 -12.73 3.11 7.82
N VAL A 113 -12.41 3.26 6.54
CA VAL A 113 -12.13 4.55 5.91
C VAL A 113 -13.30 5.51 6.10
N LYS A 114 -14.53 5.07 5.82
CA LYS A 114 -15.75 5.88 6.01
C LYS A 114 -15.95 6.30 7.45
N SER A 115 -15.55 5.49 8.43
CA SER A 115 -15.70 5.83 9.85
C SER A 115 -14.75 6.93 10.32
N VAL A 116 -13.62 7.08 9.64
CA VAL A 116 -12.55 8.04 9.98
C VAL A 116 -12.68 9.32 9.18
N TYR A 117 -12.83 9.19 7.87
CA TYR A 117 -12.89 10.31 6.96
C TYR A 117 -14.24 11.02 7.05
N ARG A 118 -14.22 12.29 7.42
CA ARG A 118 -15.40 13.14 7.51
C ARG A 118 -15.24 14.33 6.59
N THR A 119 -16.11 14.42 5.60
CA THR A 119 -16.27 15.59 4.74
C THR A 119 -17.64 16.20 4.94
N THR A 120 -17.76 17.48 4.71
CA THR A 120 -19.04 18.21 4.69
C THR A 120 -19.88 17.86 3.44
N GLU A 121 -19.26 17.35 2.38
CA GLU A 121 -19.90 16.92 1.14
C GLU A 121 -20.28 15.43 1.17
N LEU A 122 -21.13 15.06 2.06
CA LEU A 122 -21.44 13.70 2.53
C LEU A 122 -22.09 12.74 1.54
N SER A 123 -22.35 13.10 0.29
CA SER A 123 -23.11 12.25 -0.63
C SER A 123 -22.27 11.23 -1.42
N ILE A 124 -20.95 11.38 -1.48
CA ILE A 124 -20.08 10.49 -2.26
C ILE A 124 -18.80 10.21 -1.47
N TYR A 125 -18.85 9.26 -0.53
CA TYR A 125 -17.61 8.67 -0.02
C TYR A 125 -17.04 7.74 -1.08
N PRO A 126 -15.92 8.07 -1.70
CA PRO A 126 -15.29 7.15 -2.61
C PRO A 126 -14.84 5.93 -1.81
N THR A 127 -15.23 4.78 -2.30
CA THR A 127 -14.72 3.49 -1.85
C THR A 127 -13.60 3.02 -2.75
N ASP A 128 -13.11 3.92 -3.58
CA ASP A 128 -12.21 3.64 -4.67
C ASP A 128 -10.83 4.22 -4.37
N LEU A 129 -9.78 3.55 -4.84
CA LEU A 129 -8.46 4.12 -4.94
C LEU A 129 -8.05 4.24 -6.39
N ILE A 130 -7.35 5.33 -6.70
CA ILE A 130 -6.80 5.60 -8.01
C ILE A 130 -5.29 5.84 -7.92
N GLY A 131 -4.53 5.24 -8.80
CA GLY A 131 -3.09 5.41 -8.92
C GLY A 131 -2.59 5.04 -10.30
N PHE A 132 -1.32 4.76 -10.41
CA PHE A 132 -0.66 4.33 -11.64
C PHE A 132 0.13 3.05 -11.35
N GLU A 133 -0.05 2.01 -12.16
CA GLU A 133 0.76 0.80 -12.06
C GLU A 133 1.90 0.81 -13.06
N ASN A 134 3.06 0.32 -12.65
CA ASN A 134 4.24 0.16 -13.51
C ASN A 134 5.10 -0.98 -12.99
N HIS A 135 4.75 -2.20 -13.36
CA HIS A 135 5.47 -3.40 -12.95
C HIS A 135 5.32 -4.53 -13.98
N SER A 136 6.19 -5.53 -13.89
CA SER A 136 6.09 -6.77 -14.65
C SER A 136 5.93 -8.00 -13.75
N GLY A 137 6.08 -7.85 -12.45
CA GLY A 137 5.84 -8.92 -11.49
C GLY A 137 4.35 -9.21 -11.36
N LYS A 138 3.97 -10.47 -11.42
CA LYS A 138 2.62 -10.97 -11.16
C LYS A 138 2.53 -11.50 -9.74
N THR A 139 1.73 -10.86 -8.90
CA THR A 139 1.55 -11.25 -7.50
C THR A 139 0.34 -12.16 -7.34
N TYR A 140 0.54 -13.25 -6.62
CA TYR A 140 -0.51 -14.22 -6.26
C TYR A 140 -0.65 -14.27 -4.75
N LEU A 141 -1.88 -14.05 -4.28
CA LEU A 141 -2.20 -14.05 -2.85
C LEU A 141 -2.45 -15.48 -2.35
N GLY A 142 -1.99 -15.78 -1.14
CA GLY A 142 -2.35 -17.01 -0.42
C GLY A 142 -3.83 -17.00 -0.03
N LYS A 143 -4.38 -18.18 0.24
CA LYS A 143 -5.83 -18.38 0.46
C LYS A 143 -6.41 -17.55 1.62
N SER A 144 -5.61 -17.23 2.63
CA SER A 144 -6.04 -16.49 3.82
C SER A 144 -5.86 -14.98 3.70
N LEU A 145 -5.14 -14.51 2.68
CA LEU A 145 -4.81 -13.11 2.52
C LEU A 145 -5.87 -12.37 1.69
N LYS A 146 -6.39 -11.29 2.22
CA LYS A 146 -7.37 -10.45 1.51
C LYS A 146 -6.68 -9.45 0.61
N PRO A 147 -7.18 -9.21 -0.62
CA PRO A 147 -6.70 -8.11 -1.45
C PRO A 147 -7.07 -6.75 -0.85
N LEU A 148 -6.28 -5.72 -1.14
CA LEU A 148 -6.60 -4.33 -0.81
C LEU A 148 -7.88 -3.89 -1.52
N GLY A 149 -8.08 -4.34 -2.76
CA GLY A 149 -9.29 -4.06 -3.50
C GLY A 149 -9.47 -4.92 -4.73
N LYS A 150 -10.60 -4.68 -5.41
CA LYS A 150 -10.97 -5.30 -6.67
C LYS A 150 -10.71 -4.32 -7.80
N VAL A 151 -10.00 -4.77 -8.84
CA VAL A 151 -9.70 -3.97 -10.02
C VAL A 151 -10.97 -3.64 -10.81
N ILE A 152 -11.20 -2.34 -11.00
CA ILE A 152 -12.23 -1.80 -11.91
C ILE A 152 -11.61 -1.56 -13.28
N ARG A 153 -10.41 -0.96 -13.31
CA ARG A 153 -9.60 -0.70 -14.50
C ARG A 153 -8.13 -0.86 -14.17
N GLY A 154 -7.38 -1.47 -15.08
CA GLY A 154 -5.98 -1.80 -14.88
C GLY A 154 -5.75 -3.30 -14.76
N ALA A 155 -4.52 -3.69 -14.45
CA ALA A 155 -4.11 -5.08 -14.28
C ALA A 155 -4.10 -5.53 -12.80
N GLY A 156 -3.67 -4.64 -11.90
CA GLY A 156 -3.56 -4.95 -10.48
C GLY A 156 -2.45 -5.97 -10.19
N ASN A 157 -2.68 -6.88 -9.25
CA ASN A 157 -1.69 -7.84 -8.79
C ASN A 157 -1.05 -8.67 -9.92
N ASN A 158 -1.84 -9.12 -10.91
CA ASN A 158 -1.34 -10.08 -11.92
C ASN A 158 -2.02 -9.95 -13.30
N GLY A 159 -3.04 -9.11 -13.44
CA GLY A 159 -3.82 -8.96 -14.67
C GLY A 159 -4.81 -10.10 -14.95
N GLU A 160 -4.97 -11.05 -14.03
CA GLU A 160 -5.74 -12.29 -14.24
C GLU A 160 -6.96 -12.37 -13.31
N ASP A 161 -6.78 -12.18 -12.01
CA ASP A 161 -7.78 -12.45 -10.99
C ASP A 161 -8.58 -11.21 -10.54
N LYS A 162 -8.29 -10.06 -11.14
CA LYS A 162 -8.89 -8.76 -10.80
C LYS A 162 -8.71 -8.33 -9.34
N THR A 163 -7.67 -8.81 -8.68
CA THR A 163 -7.29 -8.34 -7.36
C THR A 163 -6.18 -7.30 -7.44
N GLU A 164 -6.12 -6.42 -6.45
CA GLU A 164 -5.01 -5.49 -6.27
C GLU A 164 -4.60 -5.41 -4.82
N GLY A 165 -3.27 -5.46 -4.63
CA GLY A 165 -2.64 -5.32 -3.35
C GLY A 165 -2.97 -6.44 -2.36
N ALA A 166 -2.60 -6.23 -1.12
CA ALA A 166 -2.83 -7.15 0.00
C ALA A 166 -3.04 -6.40 1.31
N ILE A 167 -3.76 -7.03 2.23
CA ILE A 167 -4.03 -6.51 3.57
C ILE A 167 -3.59 -7.54 4.61
N TYR A 168 -2.79 -7.10 5.57
CA TYR A 168 -2.53 -7.84 6.79
C TYR A 168 -2.62 -6.89 7.99
N LYS A 169 -3.69 -6.98 8.77
CA LYS A 169 -3.99 -6.00 9.83
C LYS A 169 -4.02 -4.57 9.28
N ASN A 170 -3.15 -3.68 9.77
CA ASN A 170 -3.00 -2.32 9.26
C ASN A 170 -1.82 -2.18 8.27
N ALA A 171 -1.29 -3.28 7.75
CA ALA A 171 -0.30 -3.27 6.67
C ALA A 171 -0.99 -3.44 5.32
N PHE A 172 -0.63 -2.59 4.38
CA PHE A 172 -1.16 -2.52 3.03
C PHE A 172 0.01 -2.59 2.04
N GLY A 173 -0.07 -3.54 1.12
CA GLY A 173 0.85 -3.64 -0.01
C GLY A 173 0.10 -3.41 -1.30
N CYS A 174 0.69 -2.73 -2.29
CA CYS A 174 0.03 -2.48 -3.57
C CYS A 174 1.00 -2.11 -4.69
N TYR A 175 0.48 -2.13 -5.93
CA TYR A 175 1.15 -1.58 -7.11
C TYR A 175 0.68 -0.18 -7.50
N LEU A 176 -0.21 0.43 -6.73
CA LEU A 176 -0.65 1.81 -6.91
C LEU A 176 0.49 2.78 -6.62
N HIS A 177 1.20 3.20 -7.67
CA HIS A 177 2.25 4.22 -7.57
C HIS A 177 1.67 5.65 -7.57
N GLY A 178 2.57 6.56 -7.47
CA GLY A 178 2.55 8.01 -7.47
C GLY A 178 1.36 8.74 -8.09
N SER A 179 0.98 9.66 -7.47
CA SER A 179 0.89 10.05 -6.07
C SER A 179 -0.32 9.38 -5.42
N LEU A 180 -0.16 8.18 -4.82
CA LEU A 180 -1.29 7.44 -4.28
C LEU A 180 -2.04 8.27 -3.23
N LEU A 181 -1.37 8.70 -2.17
CA LEU A 181 -2.03 9.35 -1.04
C LEU A 181 -2.62 10.73 -1.39
N PRO A 182 -1.95 11.62 -2.13
CA PRO A 182 -2.55 12.89 -2.56
C PRO A 182 -3.79 12.76 -3.43
N LYS A 183 -3.92 11.70 -4.22
CA LYS A 183 -5.14 11.44 -5.01
C LYS A 183 -6.22 10.70 -4.23
N ASN A 184 -5.92 10.21 -3.04
CA ASN A 184 -6.82 9.43 -2.21
C ASN A 184 -6.76 9.93 -0.75
N PRO A 185 -7.21 11.17 -0.48
CA PRO A 185 -7.09 11.80 0.84
C PRO A 185 -7.78 10.99 1.93
N HIS A 186 -8.88 10.33 1.63
CA HIS A 186 -9.59 9.44 2.54
C HIS A 186 -8.73 8.25 3.01
N PHE A 187 -7.87 7.71 2.15
CA PHE A 187 -6.96 6.62 2.50
C PHE A 187 -5.75 7.16 3.29
N ALA A 188 -5.28 8.37 2.96
CA ALA A 188 -4.23 9.06 3.73
C ALA A 188 -4.69 9.31 5.17
N ASP A 189 -5.87 9.88 5.36
CA ASP A 189 -6.47 10.13 6.67
C ASP A 189 -6.69 8.84 7.46
N TYR A 190 -7.10 7.77 6.78
CA TYR A 190 -7.23 6.46 7.40
C TYR A 190 -5.90 5.96 7.99
N LEU A 191 -4.81 6.03 7.23
CA LEU A 191 -3.48 5.62 7.70
C LEU A 191 -2.99 6.48 8.86
N ILE A 192 -3.19 7.80 8.78
CA ILE A 192 -2.86 8.74 9.85
C ILE A 192 -3.67 8.42 11.11
N SER A 193 -4.97 8.16 10.97
CA SER A 193 -5.82 7.83 12.11
C SER A 193 -5.35 6.56 12.83
N LYS A 194 -4.96 5.52 12.07
CA LYS A 194 -4.43 4.28 12.65
C LYS A 194 -3.14 4.49 13.43
N ALA A 195 -2.25 5.36 12.94
CA ALA A 195 -1.03 5.72 13.65
C ALA A 195 -1.34 6.44 14.98
N LEU A 196 -2.25 7.40 14.94
CA LEU A 196 -2.64 8.18 16.12
C LEU A 196 -3.46 7.34 17.11
N GLU A 197 -4.38 6.50 16.65
CA GLU A 197 -5.15 5.59 17.50
C GLU A 197 -4.25 4.66 18.30
N ARG A 198 -3.20 4.13 17.65
CA ARG A 198 -2.22 3.28 18.32
C ARG A 198 -1.49 4.02 19.46
N ARG A 199 -1.16 5.30 19.25
CA ARG A 199 -0.35 6.08 20.18
C ARG A 199 -1.16 6.77 21.28
N TYR A 200 -2.33 7.28 20.91
CA TYR A 200 -3.14 8.16 21.77
C TYR A 200 -4.54 7.61 22.08
N GLY A 201 -4.86 6.40 21.61
CA GLY A 201 -6.21 5.86 21.71
C GLY A 201 -7.16 6.50 20.67
N LYS A 202 -8.45 6.39 20.91
CA LYS A 202 -9.47 6.84 19.98
C LYS A 202 -9.40 8.35 19.72
N ILE A 203 -9.17 8.73 18.47
CA ILE A 203 -9.06 10.12 18.02
C ILE A 203 -10.09 10.46 16.96
N LYS A 204 -10.29 11.74 16.70
CA LYS A 204 -11.03 12.25 15.54
C LYS A 204 -10.14 13.25 14.82
N LEU A 205 -9.90 13.00 13.54
CA LEU A 205 -9.25 13.97 12.66
C LEU A 205 -10.23 15.13 12.37
N LYS A 206 -9.70 16.35 12.33
CA LYS A 206 -10.48 17.49 11.85
C LYS A 206 -10.60 17.40 10.33
N PRO A 207 -11.78 17.64 9.74
CA PRO A 207 -11.90 17.73 8.30
C PRO A 207 -10.93 18.75 7.71
N LEU A 208 -10.39 18.46 6.54
CA LEU A 208 -9.60 19.37 5.73
C LEU A 208 -10.40 19.78 4.50
N ASP A 209 -9.98 20.87 3.86
CA ASP A 209 -10.42 21.18 2.50
C ASP A 209 -9.56 20.35 1.53
N ASP A 210 -10.11 19.23 1.09
CA ASP A 210 -9.49 18.30 0.14
C ASP A 210 -10.07 18.47 -1.28
N SER A 211 -10.61 19.64 -1.60
CA SER A 211 -11.29 19.91 -2.88
C SER A 211 -10.38 19.66 -4.09
N ILE A 212 -9.10 20.06 -3.99
CA ILE A 212 -8.09 19.84 -5.05
C ILE A 212 -7.75 18.37 -5.19
N GLU A 213 -7.55 17.65 -4.07
CA GLU A 213 -7.29 16.22 -4.04
C GLU A 213 -8.44 15.43 -4.66
N TRP A 214 -9.68 15.79 -4.35
CA TRP A 214 -10.87 15.19 -4.95
C TRP A 214 -11.02 15.50 -6.42
N GLN A 215 -10.67 16.71 -6.86
CA GLN A 215 -10.62 17.03 -8.28
C GLN A 215 -9.59 16.17 -9.00
N ALA A 216 -8.39 16.01 -8.43
CA ALA A 216 -7.35 15.14 -8.96
C ALA A 216 -7.80 13.66 -9.01
N HIS A 217 -8.48 13.18 -7.97
CA HIS A 217 -9.06 11.84 -7.91
C HIS A 217 -10.06 11.60 -9.04
N LYS A 218 -11.05 12.49 -9.20
CA LYS A 218 -12.08 12.40 -10.24
C LYS A 218 -11.45 12.43 -11.65
N SER A 219 -10.56 13.38 -11.90
CA SER A 219 -9.86 13.48 -13.19
C SER A 219 -9.03 12.22 -13.52
N ALA A 220 -8.41 11.61 -12.51
CA ALA A 220 -7.67 10.37 -12.72
C ALA A 220 -8.60 9.19 -13.04
N ILE A 221 -9.77 9.07 -12.41
CA ILE A 221 -10.79 8.07 -12.74
C ILE A 221 -11.30 8.27 -14.18
N GLU A 222 -11.59 9.50 -14.59
CA GLU A 222 -12.06 9.81 -15.94
C GLU A 222 -11.04 9.37 -17.00
N ARG A 223 -9.74 9.61 -16.75
CA ARG A 223 -8.66 9.14 -17.63
C ARG A 223 -8.59 7.61 -17.75
N THR A 224 -8.98 6.85 -16.73
CA THR A 224 -9.03 5.38 -16.87
C THR A 224 -10.13 4.93 -17.84
N ARG A 225 -11.19 5.73 -18.02
CA ARG A 225 -12.30 5.42 -18.92
C ARG A 225 -11.96 5.70 -20.39
N SER A 226 -11.09 6.68 -20.64
CA SER A 226 -10.67 7.06 -22.01
C SER A 226 -9.52 6.19 -22.56
N GLN A 227 -8.95 5.30 -21.78
CA GLN A 227 -7.88 4.37 -22.19
C GLN A 227 -8.39 2.99 -22.63
N SER A 228 -9.69 2.84 -22.88
CA SER A 228 -10.35 1.62 -23.36
C SER A 228 -10.54 1.63 -24.86
#